data_aec9dc8623654d114f3f0681a03f39b3
#
_entry.id   aec9dc8623654d114f3f0681a03f39b3
#
_cell.length_a   1.000
_cell.length_b   1.000
_cell.length_c   1.000
_cell.angle_alpha   90.00
_cell.angle_beta   90.00
_cell.angle_gamma   90.00
#
_symmetry.space_group_name_H-M   'P 1'
#
loop_
_entity.id
_entity.type
_entity.pdbx_description
1 polymer ?
#
loop_
_entity_poly.entity_id
_entity_poly.type
_entity_poly.pdbx_seq_one_letter_code
_entity_poly.pdbx_strand_id
1 'polypeptide(L)'
;MNRQYCAVLLAIIAFCNGCDNGTSAESQQLTQALVKRSLDNMVPVSGGEFLMGDFGPLIWEKLPFSSNQDDKYLHKVRLSDFMIGKYKVTHKDYNEYIKITHRKKLVYLWGGKLLADDVSVSVPWQMAKDYCLWLGKMSGKRVDLPTEAQWEYAARSRGQYLPYATSNGKIEEGVNVPTSDEILKMNDMGFPFYPVGKYPPNPLGLYDMGLSGQEWANDWYAADYYAHSPVDNPQGPESGDRKVQRGYAGGDYQYALTMFRESDFPSPLRDGYKTEDDLFSASFVFRCVVNNG
;
A
#
# COMPACT_ATOMS: atom_id res chain seq x y z
N MET A 1 -76.76 32.36 -30.25
CA MET A 1 -76.51 31.79 -28.91
C MET A 1 -75.64 30.56 -29.12
N ASN A 2 -74.28 30.74 -29.05
CA ASN A 2 -73.31 29.66 -29.24
C ASN A 2 -72.65 29.40 -27.91
N ARG A 3 -72.80 28.21 -27.39
CA ARG A 3 -72.07 27.71 -26.22
C ARG A 3 -70.84 26.96 -26.73
N GLN A 4 -69.65 27.50 -26.42
CA GLN A 4 -68.39 26.83 -26.61
C GLN A 4 -68.13 25.90 -25.40
N TYR A 5 -67.87 24.62 -25.66
CA TYR A 5 -67.40 23.68 -24.68
C TYR A 5 -65.85 23.71 -24.66
N CYS A 6 -65.28 24.12 -23.54
CA CYS A 6 -63.85 23.99 -23.26
C CYS A 6 -63.57 22.55 -22.78
N ALA A 7 -62.86 21.77 -23.58
CA ALA A 7 -62.35 20.48 -23.16
C ALA A 7 -60.98 20.68 -22.42
N VAL A 8 -60.95 20.34 -21.14
CA VAL A 8 -59.73 20.31 -20.35
C VAL A 8 -59.04 18.98 -20.56
N LEU A 9 -57.90 18.98 -21.24
CA LEU A 9 -56.99 17.83 -21.31
C LEU A 9 -56.19 17.73 -20.02
N LEU A 10 -56.48 16.74 -19.18
CA LEU A 10 -55.62 16.32 -18.09
C LEU A 10 -54.46 15.52 -18.65
N ALA A 11 -53.25 16.11 -18.68
CA ALA A 11 -52.00 15.40 -18.94
C ALA A 11 -51.61 14.64 -17.67
N ILE A 12 -51.72 13.33 -17.70
CA ILE A 12 -51.16 12.42 -16.67
C ILE A 12 -49.65 12.36 -16.89
N ILE A 13 -48.90 13.07 -16.06
CA ILE A 13 -47.42 12.87 -15.99
C ILE A 13 -47.19 11.65 -15.11
N ALA A 14 -46.92 10.51 -15.76
CA ALA A 14 -46.41 9.34 -15.09
C ALA A 14 -44.92 9.60 -14.70
N PHE A 15 -44.69 9.87 -13.44
CA PHE A 15 -43.33 9.85 -12.87
C PHE A 15 -42.85 8.41 -12.85
N CYS A 16 -41.95 8.08 -13.76
CA CYS A 16 -41.15 6.85 -13.70
C CYS A 16 -40.10 7.01 -12.57
N ASN A 17 -40.51 6.79 -11.33
CA ASN A 17 -39.61 6.61 -10.19
C ASN A 17 -39.33 5.12 -10.06
N GLY A 18 -38.35 4.60 -10.81
CA GLY A 18 -38.17 3.15 -10.76
C GLY A 18 -36.82 2.57 -11.21
N CYS A 19 -35.76 3.37 -11.40
CA CYS A 19 -34.47 2.78 -11.81
C CYS A 19 -33.23 3.18 -11.02
N ASP A 20 -33.31 4.13 -10.06
CA ASP A 20 -32.10 4.63 -9.38
C ASP A 20 -31.85 4.07 -7.97
N ASN A 21 -32.84 3.47 -7.33
CA ASN A 21 -32.72 3.03 -5.93
C ASN A 21 -31.92 1.73 -5.78
N GLY A 22 -31.86 0.86 -6.77
CA GLY A 22 -31.14 -0.42 -6.69
C GLY A 22 -29.63 -0.25 -6.79
N THR A 23 -29.18 0.56 -7.74
CA THR A 23 -27.73 0.83 -7.97
C THR A 23 -27.11 1.61 -6.80
N SER A 24 -27.85 2.53 -6.18
CA SER A 24 -27.42 3.28 -4.99
C SER A 24 -27.26 2.37 -3.78
N ALA A 25 -28.21 1.48 -3.50
CA ALA A 25 -28.16 0.55 -2.36
C ALA A 25 -27.03 -0.48 -2.51
N GLU A 26 -26.82 -1.07 -3.69
CA GLU A 26 -25.73 -2.00 -3.96
C GLU A 26 -24.36 -1.31 -3.78
N SER A 27 -24.20 -0.10 -4.30
CA SER A 27 -22.95 0.68 -4.13
C SER A 27 -22.67 1.01 -2.67
N GLN A 28 -23.70 1.34 -1.89
CA GLN A 28 -23.56 1.58 -0.45
C GLN A 28 -23.17 0.31 0.31
N GLN A 29 -23.77 -0.84 0.01
CA GLN A 29 -23.41 -2.12 0.63
C GLN A 29 -21.97 -2.51 0.30
N LEU A 30 -21.55 -2.36 -0.97
CA LEU A 30 -20.18 -2.65 -1.38
C LEU A 30 -19.18 -1.73 -0.67
N THR A 31 -19.50 -0.43 -0.55
CA THR A 31 -18.69 0.53 0.21
C THR A 31 -18.53 0.12 1.67
N GLN A 32 -19.63 -0.20 2.34
CA GLN A 32 -19.61 -0.63 3.75
C GLN A 32 -18.81 -1.91 3.93
N ALA A 33 -18.96 -2.88 3.03
CA ALA A 33 -18.23 -4.14 3.07
C ALA A 33 -16.71 -3.94 2.89
N LEU A 34 -16.30 -3.12 1.92
CA LEU A 34 -14.89 -2.82 1.68
C LEU A 34 -14.28 -2.05 2.86
N VAL A 35 -14.96 -1.01 3.36
CA VAL A 35 -14.49 -0.24 4.53
C VAL A 35 -14.36 -1.12 5.76
N LYS A 36 -15.38 -1.93 6.05
CA LYS A 36 -15.35 -2.85 7.19
C LYS A 36 -14.18 -3.83 7.08
N ARG A 37 -14.02 -4.50 5.94
CA ARG A 37 -12.92 -5.46 5.70
C ARG A 37 -11.56 -4.81 5.84
N SER A 38 -11.38 -3.59 5.30
CA SER A 38 -10.13 -2.85 5.39
C SER A 38 -9.80 -2.49 6.84
N LEU A 39 -10.79 -2.04 7.64
CA LEU A 39 -10.57 -1.69 9.03
C LEU A 39 -10.37 -2.91 9.94
N ASP A 40 -11.11 -4.00 9.71
CA ASP A 40 -10.94 -5.26 10.45
C ASP A 40 -9.54 -5.87 10.24
N ASN A 41 -8.91 -5.55 9.11
CA ASN A 41 -7.53 -5.96 8.78
C ASN A 41 -6.46 -4.96 9.25
N MET A 42 -6.78 -3.97 10.07
CA MET A 42 -5.78 -3.09 10.66
C MET A 42 -5.21 -3.68 11.94
N VAL A 43 -3.88 -3.66 12.04
CA VAL A 43 -3.12 -4.08 13.22
C VAL A 43 -2.78 -2.84 14.04
N PRO A 44 -3.16 -2.77 15.34
CA PRO A 44 -2.74 -1.67 16.21
C PRO A 44 -1.26 -1.77 16.54
N VAL A 45 -0.56 -0.65 16.43
CA VAL A 45 0.87 -0.52 16.73
C VAL A 45 1.02 0.56 17.79
N SER A 46 1.39 0.16 19.01
CA SER A 46 1.74 1.11 20.05
C SER A 46 3.01 1.87 19.65
N GLY A 47 2.95 3.17 19.72
CA GLY A 47 4.08 4.04 19.45
C GLY A 47 5.27 3.78 20.39
N GLY A 48 6.33 4.52 20.17
CA GLY A 48 7.56 4.41 20.96
C GLY A 48 8.76 4.98 20.24
N GLU A 49 9.92 4.85 20.84
CA GLU A 49 11.19 5.30 20.27
C GLU A 49 11.97 4.13 19.67
N PHE A 50 12.66 4.39 18.56
CA PHE A 50 13.61 3.45 17.98
C PHE A 50 14.74 4.19 17.24
N LEU A 51 15.78 3.46 16.91
CA LEU A 51 16.83 3.94 16.01
C LEU A 51 16.48 3.49 14.58
N MET A 52 16.15 4.45 13.73
CA MET A 52 15.84 4.25 12.32
C MET A 52 17.11 4.28 11.49
N GLY A 53 17.19 3.41 10.47
CA GLY A 53 18.34 3.25 9.59
C GLY A 53 19.08 1.93 9.79
N ASP A 54 20.26 1.78 9.15
CA ASP A 54 21.06 0.55 9.18
C ASP A 54 21.72 0.33 10.55
N PHE A 55 21.10 -0.49 11.36
CA PHE A 55 21.55 -0.86 12.70
C PHE A 55 22.59 -1.99 12.73
N GLY A 56 23.04 -2.50 11.58
CA GLY A 56 24.06 -3.56 11.49
C GLY A 56 25.31 -3.27 12.34
N PRO A 57 25.86 -2.03 12.36
CA PRO A 57 27.00 -1.67 13.22
C PRO A 57 26.78 -1.84 14.72
N LEU A 58 25.52 -1.94 15.17
CA LEU A 58 25.19 -2.09 16.60
C LEU A 58 25.12 -3.54 17.06
N ILE A 59 24.96 -4.49 16.13
CA ILE A 59 24.72 -5.89 16.45
C ILE A 59 25.68 -6.82 15.65
N TRP A 60 25.79 -8.07 16.09
CA TRP A 60 26.54 -9.16 15.46
C TRP A 60 27.98 -8.77 15.11
N GLU A 61 28.33 -8.85 13.80
CA GLU A 61 29.70 -8.58 13.32
C GLU A 61 30.04 -7.09 13.26
N LYS A 62 29.12 -6.20 13.66
CA LYS A 62 29.25 -4.74 13.63
C LYS A 62 29.51 -4.17 12.23
N LEU A 63 29.01 -4.84 11.22
CA LEU A 63 29.06 -4.40 9.83
C LEU A 63 27.68 -3.91 9.37
N PRO A 64 27.62 -2.96 8.45
CA PRO A 64 26.36 -2.58 7.81
C PRO A 64 25.69 -3.75 7.13
N PHE A 65 24.34 -3.82 7.18
CA PHE A 65 23.56 -4.81 6.42
C PHE A 65 23.31 -4.36 4.98
N SER A 66 22.99 -3.08 4.82
CA SER A 66 22.66 -2.51 3.52
C SER A 66 23.91 -2.04 2.78
N SER A 67 23.89 -2.08 1.45
CA SER A 67 24.90 -1.45 0.60
C SER A 67 24.63 0.05 0.35
N ASN A 68 23.40 0.53 0.62
CA ASN A 68 23.00 1.91 0.42
C ASN A 68 23.77 2.85 1.35
N GLN A 69 23.89 4.11 0.96
CA GLN A 69 24.55 5.12 1.78
C GLN A 69 23.54 6.02 2.51
N ASP A 70 22.32 6.11 2.00
CA ASP A 70 21.25 6.98 2.49
C ASP A 70 20.49 6.41 3.71
N ASP A 71 20.75 5.15 4.09
CA ASP A 71 20.23 4.49 5.30
C ASP A 71 21.25 4.38 6.44
N LYS A 72 22.51 4.87 6.25
CA LYS A 72 23.61 4.69 7.21
C LYS A 72 23.52 5.62 8.43
N TYR A 73 22.84 6.75 8.30
CA TYR A 73 22.71 7.68 9.42
C TYR A 73 21.63 7.21 10.39
N LEU A 74 22.07 6.46 11.41
CA LEU A 74 21.18 6.07 12.50
C LEU A 74 20.70 7.28 13.28
N HIS A 75 19.40 7.44 13.40
CA HIS A 75 18.79 8.55 14.12
C HIS A 75 17.61 8.10 14.97
N LYS A 76 17.38 8.84 16.05
CA LYS A 76 16.25 8.56 16.94
C LYS A 76 14.95 9.04 16.31
N VAL A 77 13.95 8.16 16.29
CA VAL A 77 12.58 8.47 15.89
C VAL A 77 11.63 8.08 17.03
N ARG A 78 10.64 8.93 17.30
CA ARG A 78 9.52 8.66 18.21
C ARG A 78 8.22 8.74 17.41
N LEU A 79 7.44 7.68 17.48
CA LEU A 79 6.13 7.59 16.83
C LEU A 79 5.00 7.57 17.85
N SER A 80 3.90 8.24 17.53
CA SER A 80 2.62 8.06 18.21
C SER A 80 1.99 6.72 17.85
N ASP A 81 0.97 6.31 18.59
CA ASP A 81 0.18 5.11 18.27
C ASP A 81 -0.49 5.27 16.89
N PHE A 82 -0.53 4.18 16.12
CA PHE A 82 -1.20 4.12 14.82
C PHE A 82 -1.74 2.71 14.56
N MET A 83 -2.51 2.55 13.51
CA MET A 83 -2.85 1.22 13.00
C MET A 83 -2.35 1.09 11.56
N ILE A 84 -1.93 -0.11 11.17
CA ILE A 84 -1.41 -0.37 9.83
C ILE A 84 -2.08 -1.59 9.21
N GLY A 85 -2.32 -1.57 7.91
CA GLY A 85 -2.91 -2.69 7.18
C GLY A 85 -2.10 -3.97 7.38
N LYS A 86 -2.78 -5.02 7.86
CA LYS A 86 -2.23 -6.37 8.04
C LYS A 86 -1.64 -6.92 6.74
N TYR A 87 -2.34 -6.65 5.65
CA TYR A 87 -1.97 -7.01 4.28
C TYR A 87 -1.77 -5.76 3.42
N LYS A 88 -1.09 -5.92 2.31
CA LYS A 88 -1.12 -4.97 1.20
C LYS A 88 -2.52 -4.93 0.61
N VAL A 89 -2.90 -3.82 -0.02
CA VAL A 89 -4.18 -3.72 -0.73
C VAL A 89 -4.16 -4.66 -1.93
N THR A 90 -5.20 -5.47 -2.06
CA THR A 90 -5.31 -6.51 -3.09
C THR A 90 -5.99 -6.00 -4.36
N HIS A 91 -5.86 -6.75 -5.46
CA HIS A 91 -6.64 -6.50 -6.70
C HIS A 91 -8.13 -6.48 -6.44
N LYS A 92 -8.64 -7.39 -5.58
CA LYS A 92 -10.06 -7.40 -5.19
C LYS A 92 -10.48 -6.08 -4.55
N ASP A 93 -9.76 -5.64 -3.51
CA ASP A 93 -10.11 -4.42 -2.77
C ASP A 93 -10.04 -3.18 -3.67
N TYR A 94 -9.03 -3.12 -4.52
CA TYR A 94 -8.83 -1.99 -5.43
C TYR A 94 -9.88 -1.98 -6.56
N ASN A 95 -10.25 -3.13 -7.11
CA ASN A 95 -11.30 -3.25 -8.12
C ASN A 95 -12.69 -2.88 -7.57
N GLU A 96 -12.98 -3.24 -6.30
CA GLU A 96 -14.20 -2.79 -5.62
C GLU A 96 -14.21 -1.25 -5.44
N TYR A 97 -13.09 -0.66 -5.02
CA TYR A 97 -12.91 0.80 -4.94
C TYR A 97 -13.14 1.49 -6.28
N ILE A 98 -12.56 0.97 -7.37
CA ILE A 98 -12.77 1.50 -8.73
C ILE A 98 -14.25 1.45 -9.10
N LYS A 99 -14.94 0.32 -8.84
CA LYS A 99 -16.38 0.17 -9.10
C LYS A 99 -17.20 1.20 -8.32
N ILE A 100 -16.91 1.37 -7.03
CA ILE A 100 -17.61 2.33 -6.14
C ILE A 100 -17.40 3.77 -6.59
N THR A 101 -16.19 4.12 -7.01
CA THR A 101 -15.81 5.51 -7.35
C THR A 101 -15.97 5.84 -8.83
N HIS A 102 -16.46 4.89 -9.64
CA HIS A 102 -16.64 5.03 -11.11
C HIS A 102 -15.34 5.43 -11.84
N ARG A 103 -14.19 5.00 -11.31
CA ARG A 103 -12.90 5.21 -11.98
C ARG A 103 -12.71 4.21 -13.11
N LYS A 104 -11.80 4.52 -14.05
CA LYS A 104 -11.45 3.59 -15.14
C LYS A 104 -10.87 2.30 -14.55
N LYS A 105 -11.34 1.15 -15.02
CA LYS A 105 -10.81 -0.15 -14.63
C LYS A 105 -9.40 -0.31 -15.15
N LEU A 106 -8.50 -0.70 -14.27
CA LEU A 106 -7.14 -1.06 -14.63
C LEU A 106 -7.10 -2.54 -15.02
N VAL A 107 -6.39 -2.85 -16.09
CA VAL A 107 -6.16 -4.23 -16.53
C VAL A 107 -4.72 -4.59 -16.20
N TYR A 108 -4.55 -5.48 -15.26
CA TYR A 108 -3.25 -5.93 -14.82
C TYR A 108 -2.88 -7.23 -15.52
N LEU A 109 -1.98 -7.14 -16.48
CA LEU A 109 -1.40 -8.30 -17.13
C LEU A 109 0.08 -8.40 -16.74
N TRP A 110 0.43 -9.49 -16.09
CA TRP A 110 1.81 -9.81 -15.82
C TRP A 110 2.22 -11.04 -16.65
N GLY A 111 3.21 -10.87 -17.51
CA GLY A 111 3.55 -11.92 -18.46
C GLY A 111 2.35 -12.37 -19.35
N GLY A 112 1.44 -11.45 -19.68
CA GLY A 112 0.22 -11.74 -20.45
C GLY A 112 -0.89 -12.46 -19.68
N LYS A 113 -0.72 -12.69 -18.36
CA LYS A 113 -1.73 -13.33 -17.49
C LYS A 113 -2.37 -12.32 -16.55
N LEU A 114 -3.68 -12.44 -16.34
CA LEU A 114 -4.41 -11.65 -15.35
C LEU A 114 -3.98 -12.09 -13.93
N LEU A 115 -3.62 -11.13 -13.08
CA LEU A 115 -3.30 -11.42 -11.68
C LEU A 115 -4.56 -11.77 -10.87
N ALA A 116 -4.42 -12.67 -9.90
CA ALA A 116 -5.51 -13.11 -9.04
C ALA A 116 -5.98 -12.00 -8.09
N ASP A 117 -7.22 -12.09 -7.64
CA ASP A 117 -7.89 -11.10 -6.80
C ASP A 117 -7.21 -10.91 -5.42
N ASP A 118 -6.56 -11.92 -4.91
CA ASP A 118 -5.89 -11.95 -3.60
C ASP A 118 -4.39 -11.60 -3.65
N VAL A 119 -3.89 -11.22 -4.82
CA VAL A 119 -2.53 -10.67 -4.99
C VAL A 119 -2.54 -9.16 -4.76
N SER A 120 -1.43 -8.61 -4.26
CA SER A 120 -1.28 -7.17 -4.03
C SER A 120 -1.37 -6.37 -5.33
N VAL A 121 -2.12 -5.26 -5.29
CA VAL A 121 -2.30 -4.39 -6.47
C VAL A 121 -1.11 -3.45 -6.64
N SER A 122 -0.64 -3.31 -7.88
CA SER A 122 0.41 -2.36 -8.25
C SER A 122 -0.21 -1.11 -8.86
N VAL A 123 0.10 0.08 -8.31
CA VAL A 123 -0.42 1.36 -8.78
C VAL A 123 0.60 2.50 -8.58
N PRO A 124 0.52 3.61 -9.34
CA PRO A 124 1.25 4.84 -9.05
C PRO A 124 0.96 5.38 -7.65
N TRP A 125 1.91 6.14 -7.10
CA TRP A 125 1.80 6.69 -5.74
C TRP A 125 0.51 7.48 -5.51
N GLN A 126 0.12 8.35 -6.44
CA GLN A 126 -1.09 9.16 -6.27
C GLN A 126 -2.35 8.29 -6.19
N MET A 127 -2.40 7.20 -6.97
CA MET A 127 -3.55 6.28 -6.95
C MET A 127 -3.61 5.48 -5.64
N ALA A 128 -2.46 5.11 -5.09
CA ALA A 128 -2.37 4.49 -3.75
C ALA A 128 -2.82 5.47 -2.66
N LYS A 129 -2.35 6.71 -2.72
CA LYS A 129 -2.75 7.81 -1.82
C LYS A 129 -4.25 8.06 -1.87
N ASP A 130 -4.82 8.19 -3.06
CA ASP A 130 -6.26 8.41 -3.28
C ASP A 130 -7.12 7.31 -2.65
N TYR A 131 -6.70 6.05 -2.77
CA TYR A 131 -7.39 4.93 -2.13
C TYR A 131 -7.40 5.06 -0.61
N CYS A 132 -6.25 5.32 0.03
CA CYS A 132 -6.17 5.46 1.48
C CYS A 132 -6.99 6.66 1.98
N LEU A 133 -6.91 7.81 1.30
CA LEU A 133 -7.72 9.00 1.63
C LEU A 133 -9.22 8.75 1.45
N TRP A 134 -9.63 8.02 0.40
CA TRP A 134 -11.02 7.62 0.22
C TRP A 134 -11.50 6.71 1.37
N LEU A 135 -10.68 5.72 1.77
CA LEU A 135 -10.98 4.87 2.92
C LEU A 135 -11.16 5.70 4.19
N GLY A 136 -10.32 6.72 4.38
CA GLY A 136 -10.44 7.69 5.48
C GLY A 136 -11.76 8.45 5.44
N LYS A 137 -12.12 9.00 4.28
CA LYS A 137 -13.39 9.71 4.09
C LYS A 137 -14.60 8.81 4.39
N MET A 138 -14.58 7.57 3.94
CA MET A 138 -15.72 6.64 4.12
C MET A 138 -15.82 6.12 5.56
N SER A 139 -14.70 5.98 6.26
CA SER A 139 -14.65 5.47 7.64
C SER A 139 -14.73 6.55 8.73
N GLY A 140 -14.57 7.83 8.37
CA GLY A 140 -14.44 8.94 9.33
C GLY A 140 -13.14 8.92 10.13
N LYS A 141 -12.12 8.18 9.67
CA LYS A 141 -10.80 8.06 10.30
C LYS A 141 -9.73 8.81 9.51
N ARG A 142 -8.61 9.13 10.13
CA ARG A 142 -7.44 9.70 9.43
C ARG A 142 -6.62 8.59 8.82
N VAL A 143 -6.98 8.18 7.61
CA VAL A 143 -6.30 7.13 6.86
C VAL A 143 -5.41 7.74 5.79
N ASP A 144 -4.18 7.22 5.69
CA ASP A 144 -3.18 7.66 4.73
C ASP A 144 -2.24 6.51 4.33
N LEU A 145 -1.28 6.78 3.43
CA LEU A 145 -0.10 5.94 3.27
C LEU A 145 0.77 6.04 4.54
N PRO A 146 1.48 4.97 4.94
CA PRO A 146 2.42 5.05 6.05
C PRO A 146 3.52 6.06 5.75
N THR A 147 4.02 6.76 6.78
CA THR A 147 5.33 7.40 6.65
C THR A 147 6.41 6.34 6.56
N GLU A 148 7.57 6.70 6.01
CA GLU A 148 8.73 5.81 5.96
C GLU A 148 9.09 5.27 7.36
N ALA A 149 9.04 6.14 8.36
CA ALA A 149 9.32 5.77 9.75
C ALA A 149 8.26 4.80 10.33
N GLN A 150 6.98 5.01 10.06
CA GLN A 150 5.92 4.07 10.47
C GLN A 150 6.11 2.70 9.82
N TRP A 151 6.46 2.67 8.53
CA TRP A 151 6.69 1.43 7.82
C TRP A 151 7.87 0.66 8.44
N GLU A 152 9.04 1.30 8.63
CA GLU A 152 10.22 0.63 9.19
C GLU A 152 9.98 0.16 10.64
N TYR A 153 9.37 1.00 11.47
CA TYR A 153 9.01 0.65 12.85
C TYR A 153 8.13 -0.59 12.91
N ALA A 154 7.12 -0.66 12.05
CA ALA A 154 6.20 -1.80 11.96
C ALA A 154 6.86 -3.06 11.38
N ALA A 155 7.67 -2.92 10.32
CA ALA A 155 8.44 -4.01 9.73
C ALA A 155 9.37 -4.68 10.75
N ARG A 156 9.99 -3.86 11.59
CA ARG A 156 10.88 -4.26 12.69
C ARG A 156 10.14 -4.54 14.00
N SER A 157 8.84 -4.81 13.94
CA SER A 157 8.02 -5.17 15.10
C SER A 157 8.23 -4.24 16.30
N ARG A 158 7.95 -2.95 16.08
CA ARG A 158 8.20 -1.82 16.99
C ARG A 158 9.69 -1.48 17.15
N GLY A 159 10.42 -1.45 16.03
CA GLY A 159 11.79 -0.96 15.99
C GLY A 159 12.83 -1.89 16.59
N GLN A 160 12.54 -3.19 16.73
CA GLN A 160 13.53 -4.19 17.13
C GLN A 160 14.64 -4.31 16.07
N TYR A 161 15.77 -4.89 16.46
CA TYR A 161 16.89 -5.14 15.54
C TYR A 161 16.65 -6.40 14.71
N LEU A 162 15.61 -6.37 13.87
CA LEU A 162 15.21 -7.43 12.96
C LEU A 162 15.57 -7.03 11.52
N PRO A 163 16.60 -7.66 10.92
CA PRO A 163 17.02 -7.32 9.55
C PRO A 163 15.93 -7.59 8.52
N TYR A 164 15.12 -8.61 8.71
CA TYR A 164 14.03 -9.01 7.82
C TYR A 164 12.68 -8.98 8.52
N ALA A 165 11.64 -8.56 7.82
CA ALA A 165 10.27 -8.46 8.35
C ALA A 165 9.56 -9.83 8.33
N THR A 166 10.23 -10.86 8.79
CA THR A 166 9.74 -12.24 8.92
C THR A 166 9.39 -12.58 10.37
N SER A 167 8.86 -13.76 10.62
CA SER A 167 8.43 -14.21 11.95
C SER A 167 9.56 -14.21 13.00
N ASN A 168 10.81 -14.33 12.57
CA ASN A 168 11.99 -14.41 13.44
C ASN A 168 13.15 -13.47 13.04
N GLY A 169 12.93 -12.58 12.08
CA GLY A 169 13.94 -11.64 11.58
C GLY A 169 15.00 -12.26 10.66
N LYS A 170 14.82 -13.51 10.22
CA LYS A 170 15.72 -14.22 9.32
C LYS A 170 15.00 -14.65 8.05
N ILE A 171 15.75 -14.91 6.98
CA ILE A 171 15.24 -15.56 5.78
C ILE A 171 15.35 -17.08 5.94
N GLU A 172 14.24 -17.76 5.77
CA GLU A 172 14.14 -19.23 5.77
C GLU A 172 13.27 -19.65 4.60
N GLU A 173 13.93 -19.96 3.47
CA GLU A 173 13.25 -20.31 2.21
C GLU A 173 12.33 -21.53 2.37
N GLY A 174 11.11 -21.43 1.82
CA GLY A 174 10.07 -22.44 1.95
C GLY A 174 9.36 -22.43 3.32
N VAL A 175 9.81 -21.63 4.28
CA VAL A 175 9.22 -21.49 5.63
C VAL A 175 8.56 -20.12 5.81
N ASN A 176 9.32 -19.03 5.68
CA ASN A 176 8.82 -17.67 5.85
C ASN A 176 8.99 -16.78 4.62
N VAL A 177 9.63 -17.29 3.58
CA VAL A 177 9.72 -16.69 2.24
C VAL A 177 9.64 -17.80 1.18
N PRO A 178 9.27 -17.48 -0.08
CA PRO A 178 9.29 -18.48 -1.15
C PRO A 178 10.68 -19.01 -1.43
N THR A 179 10.79 -20.25 -1.90
CA THR A 179 12.02 -20.78 -2.50
C THR A 179 12.23 -20.18 -3.89
N SER A 180 13.47 -20.22 -4.38
CA SER A 180 13.80 -19.82 -5.77
C SER A 180 12.94 -20.58 -6.80
N ASP A 181 12.70 -21.87 -6.59
CA ASP A 181 11.85 -22.70 -7.46
C ASP A 181 10.37 -22.27 -7.42
N GLU A 182 9.86 -21.87 -6.26
CA GLU A 182 8.51 -21.31 -6.16
C GLU A 182 8.40 -19.99 -6.91
N ILE A 183 9.38 -19.09 -6.78
CA ILE A 183 9.40 -17.81 -7.49
C ILE A 183 9.37 -18.02 -9.00
N LEU A 184 10.19 -18.92 -9.53
CA LEU A 184 10.22 -19.26 -10.96
C LEU A 184 8.88 -19.83 -11.45
N LYS A 185 8.18 -20.61 -10.62
CA LYS A 185 6.86 -21.17 -10.96
C LYS A 185 5.73 -20.15 -10.88
N MET A 186 5.87 -19.09 -10.08
CA MET A 186 4.85 -18.06 -9.94
C MET A 186 4.72 -17.22 -11.22
N ASN A 187 5.84 -16.94 -11.87
CA ASN A 187 5.87 -16.22 -13.15
C ASN A 187 7.21 -16.39 -13.86
N ASP A 188 7.19 -16.25 -15.17
CA ASP A 188 8.37 -16.37 -16.04
C ASP A 188 9.36 -15.21 -15.89
N MET A 189 9.11 -14.23 -15.01
CA MET A 189 9.88 -13.00 -14.85
C MET A 189 10.64 -12.88 -13.52
N GLY A 190 10.57 -13.89 -12.64
CA GLY A 190 11.35 -13.96 -11.41
C GLY A 190 10.87 -13.03 -10.27
N PHE A 191 9.66 -12.47 -10.34
CA PHE A 191 9.09 -11.64 -9.27
C PHE A 191 8.09 -12.44 -8.43
N PRO A 192 8.20 -12.44 -7.09
CA PRO A 192 7.33 -13.22 -6.21
C PRO A 192 5.98 -12.54 -6.00
N PHE A 193 5.09 -12.59 -7.01
CA PHE A 193 3.69 -12.22 -6.84
C PHE A 193 2.87 -13.44 -6.41
N TYR A 194 2.46 -13.47 -5.17
CA TYR A 194 1.66 -14.53 -4.58
C TYR A 194 0.51 -13.93 -3.74
N PRO A 195 -0.51 -14.75 -3.40
CA PRO A 195 -1.60 -14.33 -2.52
C PRO A 195 -1.08 -13.73 -1.22
N VAL A 196 -1.62 -12.58 -0.82
CA VAL A 196 -1.20 -11.91 0.43
C VAL A 196 -1.41 -12.83 1.63
N GLY A 197 -0.45 -12.86 2.55
CA GLY A 197 -0.52 -13.70 3.74
C GLY A 197 -0.16 -15.17 3.52
N LYS A 198 0.46 -15.52 2.40
CA LYS A 198 0.90 -16.90 2.12
C LYS A 198 1.93 -17.40 3.13
N TYR A 199 2.86 -16.56 3.54
CA TYR A 199 3.92 -16.88 4.49
C TYR A 199 3.63 -16.30 5.88
N PRO A 200 4.25 -16.83 6.96
CA PRO A 200 4.04 -16.34 8.31
C PRO A 200 4.32 -14.84 8.46
N PRO A 201 3.54 -14.12 9.28
CA PRO A 201 3.73 -12.70 9.52
C PRO A 201 4.95 -12.42 10.41
N ASN A 202 5.35 -11.15 10.48
CA ASN A 202 6.27 -10.70 11.50
C ASN A 202 5.62 -10.76 12.92
N PRO A 203 6.36 -10.56 14.02
CA PRO A 203 5.82 -10.65 15.38
C PRO A 203 4.65 -9.70 15.70
N LEU A 204 4.42 -8.63 14.91
CA LEU A 204 3.23 -7.78 15.01
C LEU A 204 2.00 -8.35 14.30
N GLY A 205 2.14 -9.42 13.53
CA GLY A 205 1.06 -9.97 12.70
C GLY A 205 0.93 -9.31 11.33
N LEU A 206 1.96 -8.61 10.84
CA LEU A 206 2.00 -7.97 9.53
C LEU A 206 2.63 -8.92 8.50
N TYR A 207 1.96 -9.08 7.37
CA TYR A 207 2.35 -9.99 6.31
C TYR A 207 3.07 -9.24 5.18
N ASP A 208 3.98 -9.94 4.52
CA ASP A 208 4.61 -9.58 3.24
C ASP A 208 5.37 -8.23 3.24
N MET A 209 5.77 -7.68 4.40
CA MET A 209 6.37 -6.36 4.48
C MET A 209 7.75 -6.26 3.79
N GLY A 210 8.47 -7.37 3.69
CA GLY A 210 9.79 -7.37 3.03
C GLY A 210 9.76 -7.80 1.57
N LEU A 211 8.64 -8.36 1.07
CA LEU A 211 8.57 -9.06 -0.22
C LEU A 211 7.26 -8.80 -0.96
N SER A 212 7.13 -9.38 -2.18
CA SER A 212 5.93 -9.28 -3.01
C SER A 212 5.54 -7.85 -3.38
N GLY A 213 6.53 -7.08 -3.82
CA GLY A 213 6.39 -5.69 -4.27
C GLY A 213 6.92 -4.67 -3.27
N GLN A 214 7.45 -3.56 -3.82
CA GLN A 214 7.89 -2.40 -3.06
C GLN A 214 6.68 -1.56 -2.64
N GLU A 215 6.62 -1.17 -1.36
CA GLU A 215 5.50 -0.41 -0.83
C GLU A 215 5.77 1.09 -0.87
N TRP A 216 4.82 1.86 -1.38
CA TRP A 216 4.85 3.30 -1.31
C TRP A 216 4.74 3.80 0.14
N ALA A 217 5.67 4.68 0.52
CA ALA A 217 5.51 5.55 1.69
C ALA A 217 4.94 6.92 1.29
N ASN A 218 4.45 7.66 2.28
CA ASN A 218 3.92 9.01 2.07
C ASN A 218 5.02 10.03 1.76
N ASP A 219 6.23 9.78 2.25
CA ASP A 219 7.35 10.69 2.28
C ASP A 219 7.91 10.98 0.89
N TRP A 220 8.30 12.25 0.67
CA TRP A 220 9.25 12.58 -0.37
C TRP A 220 10.62 12.02 0.00
N TYR A 221 11.40 11.65 -1.01
CA TYR A 221 12.75 11.14 -0.81
C TYR A 221 13.79 12.24 -0.85
N ALA A 222 14.72 12.23 0.10
CA ALA A 222 16.01 12.89 0.01
C ALA A 222 17.09 12.00 0.64
N ALA A 223 18.24 11.88 -0.02
CA ALA A 223 19.29 10.96 0.40
C ALA A 223 19.91 11.35 1.76
N ASP A 224 19.90 12.63 2.10
CA ASP A 224 20.47 13.18 3.32
C ASP A 224 19.44 13.41 4.44
N TYR A 225 18.17 13.04 4.23
CA TYR A 225 17.07 13.34 5.16
C TYR A 225 17.34 12.80 6.58
N TYR A 226 17.90 11.60 6.70
CA TYR A 226 18.14 10.97 8.01
C TYR A 226 19.08 11.80 8.92
N ALA A 227 20.00 12.58 8.33
CA ALA A 227 20.93 13.40 9.09
C ALA A 227 20.26 14.59 9.82
N HIS A 228 19.05 14.98 9.40
CA HIS A 228 18.31 16.13 9.96
C HIS A 228 16.82 15.87 10.14
N SER A 229 16.42 14.59 10.11
CA SER A 229 15.04 14.18 10.40
C SER A 229 14.61 14.63 11.81
N PRO A 230 13.40 15.18 11.96
CA PRO A 230 12.85 15.44 13.28
C PRO A 230 12.65 14.12 14.04
N VAL A 231 12.76 14.19 15.37
CA VAL A 231 12.58 13.00 16.23
C VAL A 231 11.13 12.55 16.25
N ASP A 232 10.19 13.48 16.34
CA ASP A 232 8.77 13.19 16.57
C ASP A 232 8.00 13.07 15.26
N ASN A 233 7.48 11.87 14.99
CA ASN A 233 6.60 11.56 13.85
C ASN A 233 7.10 12.15 12.51
N PRO A 234 8.33 11.85 12.06
CA PRO A 234 8.87 12.41 10.83
C PRO A 234 7.98 12.07 9.61
N GLN A 235 7.84 13.04 8.71
CA GLN A 235 6.96 12.98 7.53
C GLN A 235 7.74 13.05 6.20
N GLY A 236 9.07 12.98 6.25
CA GLY A 236 9.92 13.23 5.10
C GLY A 236 10.09 14.73 4.79
N PRO A 237 10.84 15.06 3.74
CA PRO A 237 10.93 16.43 3.22
C PRO A 237 9.57 16.99 2.81
N GLU A 238 9.40 18.32 2.84
CA GLU A 238 8.15 18.97 2.41
C GLU A 238 7.85 18.79 0.92
N SER A 239 8.88 18.64 0.10
CA SER A 239 8.77 18.44 -1.34
C SER A 239 9.95 17.62 -1.87
N GLY A 240 9.80 17.09 -3.08
CA GLY A 240 10.82 16.32 -3.78
C GLY A 240 10.32 15.86 -5.15
N ASP A 241 11.17 15.18 -5.88
CA ASP A 241 10.83 14.61 -7.19
C ASP A 241 10.46 13.12 -7.11
N ARG A 242 10.90 12.45 -6.06
CA ARG A 242 10.72 11.01 -5.87
C ARG A 242 10.05 10.73 -4.53
N LYS A 243 9.25 9.65 -4.50
CA LYS A 243 8.61 9.11 -3.29
C LYS A 243 9.41 7.94 -2.76
N VAL A 244 9.46 7.83 -1.42
CA VAL A 244 10.11 6.69 -0.76
C VAL A 244 9.34 5.41 -1.04
N GLN A 245 10.09 4.34 -1.26
CA GLN A 245 9.61 2.97 -1.34
C GLN A 245 10.34 2.09 -0.33
N ARG A 246 9.64 1.11 0.19
CA ARG A 246 10.16 0.18 1.19
C ARG A 246 9.82 -1.27 0.82
N GLY A 247 10.62 -2.21 1.32
CA GLY A 247 10.51 -3.60 0.93
C GLY A 247 11.16 -3.86 -0.43
N TYR A 248 10.98 -5.07 -0.96
CA TYR A 248 11.64 -5.50 -2.18
C TYR A 248 10.71 -6.29 -3.09
N ALA A 249 10.88 -6.13 -4.39
CA ALA A 249 10.04 -6.80 -5.39
C ALA A 249 10.68 -8.05 -6.00
N GLY A 250 12.01 -8.19 -5.94
CA GLY A 250 12.75 -9.27 -6.60
C GLY A 250 12.88 -10.55 -5.77
N GLY A 251 13.56 -11.53 -6.32
CA GLY A 251 13.84 -12.81 -5.67
C GLY A 251 15.15 -12.87 -4.89
N ASP A 252 15.94 -11.80 -4.89
CA ASP A 252 17.19 -11.73 -4.14
C ASP A 252 16.95 -11.14 -2.76
N TYR A 253 16.86 -11.98 -1.75
CA TYR A 253 16.49 -11.60 -0.40
C TYR A 253 17.48 -10.68 0.32
N GLN A 254 18.71 -10.52 -0.19
CA GLN A 254 19.68 -9.58 0.38
C GLN A 254 19.16 -8.12 0.37
N TYR A 255 18.22 -7.79 -0.52
CA TYR A 255 17.60 -6.46 -0.61
C TYR A 255 16.27 -6.36 0.17
N ALA A 256 15.76 -7.47 0.73
CA ALA A 256 14.50 -7.48 1.50
C ALA A 256 14.67 -6.98 2.95
N LEU A 257 15.73 -6.19 3.21
CA LEU A 257 16.07 -5.67 4.52
C LEU A 257 15.07 -4.61 4.99
N THR A 258 14.78 -4.63 6.30
CA THR A 258 13.82 -3.69 6.90
C THR A 258 14.28 -2.24 6.88
N MET A 259 15.59 -1.98 6.80
CA MET A 259 16.17 -0.63 6.72
C MET A 259 16.44 -0.18 5.27
N PHE A 260 16.40 -1.08 4.29
CA PHE A 260 16.70 -0.76 2.91
C PHE A 260 15.70 0.25 2.33
N ARG A 261 16.23 1.32 1.73
CA ARG A 261 15.46 2.42 1.14
C ARG A 261 15.58 2.40 -0.35
N GLU A 262 14.45 2.63 -0.99
CA GLU A 262 14.35 2.85 -2.43
C GLU A 262 13.51 4.11 -2.68
N SER A 263 13.54 4.60 -3.91
CA SER A 263 12.69 5.72 -4.31
C SER A 263 12.37 5.67 -5.80
N ASP A 264 11.19 6.13 -6.17
CA ASP A 264 10.83 6.32 -7.57
C ASP A 264 9.94 7.55 -7.78
N PHE A 265 9.77 7.96 -9.04
CA PHE A 265 8.84 9.04 -9.37
C PHE A 265 7.41 8.66 -8.95
N PRO A 266 6.59 9.61 -8.47
CA PRO A 266 5.21 9.36 -8.05
C PRO A 266 4.35 8.74 -9.15
N SER A 267 4.66 9.06 -10.39
CA SER A 267 4.09 8.46 -11.59
C SER A 267 5.26 7.95 -12.43
N PRO A 268 5.60 6.67 -12.32
CA PRO A 268 6.76 6.09 -13.00
C PRO A 268 6.49 5.86 -14.50
N LEU A 269 5.93 6.85 -15.19
CA LEU A 269 5.93 6.91 -16.64
C LEU A 269 7.38 7.12 -17.05
N ARG A 270 8.09 6.04 -17.31
CA ARG A 270 9.41 6.12 -17.96
C ARG A 270 9.23 6.78 -19.32
N ASP A 271 10.18 7.64 -19.71
CA ASP A 271 10.25 8.19 -21.05
C ASP A 271 10.08 7.07 -22.09
N GLY A 272 9.00 7.13 -22.87
CA GLY A 272 8.63 6.12 -23.85
C GLY A 272 7.31 5.40 -23.61
N TYR A 273 6.76 5.42 -22.39
CA TYR A 273 5.41 4.90 -22.09
C TYR A 273 4.38 6.02 -22.20
N LYS A 274 3.46 5.89 -23.16
CA LYS A 274 2.54 6.97 -23.52
C LYS A 274 1.09 6.75 -23.09
N THR A 275 0.79 5.62 -22.47
CA THR A 275 -0.59 5.27 -22.10
C THR A 275 -0.66 4.76 -20.66
N GLU A 276 -1.85 4.87 -20.04
CA GLU A 276 -2.12 4.27 -18.74
C GLU A 276 -1.94 2.73 -18.75
N ASP A 277 -1.99 2.11 -19.93
CA ASP A 277 -1.76 0.66 -20.11
C ASP A 277 -0.27 0.28 -20.00
N ASP A 278 0.64 1.25 -20.16
CA ASP A 278 2.10 1.08 -20.02
C ASP A 278 2.58 1.19 -18.56
N LEU A 279 1.70 1.57 -17.62
CA LEU A 279 2.01 1.81 -16.20
C LEU A 279 2.36 0.55 -15.39
N PHE A 280 2.20 -0.63 -15.96
CA PHE A 280 2.08 -1.87 -15.19
C PHE A 280 3.27 -2.81 -15.19
N SER A 281 4.45 -2.34 -15.56
CA SER A 281 5.70 -3.11 -15.40
C SER A 281 6.37 -2.90 -14.03
N ALA A 282 5.80 -2.05 -13.18
CA ALA A 282 6.40 -1.71 -11.88
C ALA A 282 5.70 -2.43 -10.73
N SER A 283 6.49 -2.99 -9.83
CA SER A 283 6.02 -3.77 -8.68
C SER A 283 5.70 -2.89 -7.47
N PHE A 284 5.02 -1.75 -7.68
CA PHE A 284 4.77 -0.73 -6.66
C PHE A 284 3.41 -0.92 -6.02
N VAL A 285 3.42 -1.52 -4.87
CA VAL A 285 2.25 -1.87 -4.07
C VAL A 285 2.10 -0.92 -2.88
N PHE A 286 1.07 -1.11 -2.05
CA PHE A 286 0.86 -0.25 -0.89
C PHE A 286 0.01 -0.91 0.18
N ARG A 287 0.07 -0.36 1.38
CA ARG A 287 -0.90 -0.54 2.48
C ARG A 287 -1.24 0.81 3.08
N CYS A 288 -2.37 0.89 3.79
CA CYS A 288 -2.77 2.12 4.46
C CYS A 288 -2.47 2.07 5.96
N VAL A 289 -2.37 3.25 6.58
CA VAL A 289 -2.34 3.44 8.03
C VAL A 289 -3.53 4.25 8.50
N VAL A 290 -3.96 4.03 9.74
CA VAL A 290 -4.85 4.93 10.47
C VAL A 290 -4.02 5.66 11.50
N ASN A 291 -3.93 6.97 11.38
CA ASN A 291 -3.23 7.82 12.34
C ASN A 291 -4.17 8.19 13.49
N ASN A 292 -3.77 7.89 14.73
CA ASN A 292 -4.44 8.40 15.91
C ASN A 292 -4.07 9.88 16.06
N GLY A 293 -5.06 10.71 16.34
CA GLY A 293 -4.95 12.16 16.43
C GLY A 293 -4.10 12.67 17.55
#